data_4585858e1d4f3fdbae661bd7408806f1
#
_entry.id   4585858e1d4f3fdbae661bd7408806f1
#
_cell.length_a   1.000
_cell.length_b   1.000
_cell.length_c   1.000
_cell.angle_alpha   90.00
_cell.angle_beta   90.00
_cell.angle_gamma   90.00
#
_symmetry.space_group_name_H-M   'P 1'
#
loop_
_entity.id
_entity.type
_entity.pdbx_description
1 polymer ?
#
loop_
_entity_poly.entity_id
_entity_poly.type
_entity_poly.pdbx_seq_one_letter_code
_entity_poly.pdbx_strand_id
1 'polypeptide(L)'
;MDDFDLYRAEMNEKLTGCGHLGIKRFFALDTQAYEDGALDKKTKELMGLTASIVLRCDDCVTYHLKQCADCGVAREQFMDAFNVALVVGGSITIPHLRRAVERLDQILAS
;
A
#
# COMPACT_ATOMS: atom_id res chain seq x y z
N MET A 1 7.46 -14.88 -2.57
CA MET A 1 6.08 -14.41 -2.31
C MET A 1 5.62 -14.93 -0.95
N ASP A 2 5.19 -14.04 -0.05
CA ASP A 2 4.71 -14.47 1.27
C ASP A 2 3.21 -14.82 1.25
N ASP A 3 2.68 -15.22 2.40
CA ASP A 3 1.27 -15.62 2.52
C ASP A 3 0.31 -14.49 2.16
N PHE A 4 0.66 -13.25 2.49
CA PHE A 4 -0.14 -12.08 2.11
C PHE A 4 -0.26 -11.96 0.60
N ASP A 5 0.84 -12.07 -0.12
CA ASP A 5 0.84 -11.97 -1.58
C ASP A 5 0.05 -13.11 -2.23
N LEU A 6 0.23 -14.34 -1.74
CA LEU A 6 -0.47 -15.51 -2.27
C LEU A 6 -1.97 -15.43 -2.05
N TYR A 7 -2.39 -15.08 -0.84
CA TYR A 7 -3.81 -14.92 -0.51
C TYR A 7 -4.45 -13.81 -1.35
N ARG A 8 -3.77 -12.67 -1.43
CA ARG A 8 -4.26 -11.51 -2.19
C ARG A 8 -4.42 -11.86 -3.68
N ALA A 9 -3.43 -12.51 -4.27
CA ALA A 9 -3.48 -12.89 -5.67
C ALA A 9 -4.64 -13.86 -5.95
N GLU A 10 -4.82 -14.87 -5.10
CA GLU A 10 -5.90 -15.85 -5.23
C GLU A 10 -7.28 -15.18 -5.11
N MET A 11 -7.46 -14.34 -4.10
CA MET A 11 -8.76 -13.71 -3.87
C MET A 11 -9.06 -12.61 -4.89
N ASN A 12 -8.05 -11.89 -5.37
CA ASN A 12 -8.24 -10.93 -6.47
C ASN A 12 -8.65 -11.63 -7.77
N GLU A 13 -8.09 -12.80 -8.04
CA GLU A 13 -8.52 -13.59 -9.20
C GLU A 13 -9.99 -13.98 -9.10
N LYS A 14 -10.43 -14.40 -7.92
CA LYS A 14 -11.85 -14.71 -7.68
C LYS A 14 -12.75 -13.49 -7.84
N LEU A 15 -12.34 -12.34 -7.30
CA LEU A 15 -13.11 -11.10 -7.39
C LEU A 15 -13.23 -10.60 -8.83
N THR A 16 -12.13 -10.57 -9.57
CA THR A 16 -12.14 -10.07 -10.95
C THR A 16 -12.79 -11.06 -11.92
N GLY A 17 -12.78 -12.35 -11.57
CA GLY A 17 -13.38 -13.42 -12.38
C GLY A 17 -14.81 -13.78 -12.02
N CYS A 18 -15.43 -13.08 -11.06
CA CYS A 18 -16.77 -13.46 -10.57
C CYS A 18 -17.92 -13.07 -11.51
N GLY A 19 -17.65 -12.39 -12.62
CA GLY A 19 -18.63 -11.95 -13.59
C GLY A 19 -19.31 -10.62 -13.28
N HIS A 20 -18.97 -9.98 -12.15
CA HIS A 20 -19.53 -8.67 -11.80
C HIS A 20 -18.70 -7.56 -12.44
N LEU A 21 -19.26 -6.87 -13.41
CA LEU A 21 -18.57 -5.88 -14.22
C LEU A 21 -18.06 -4.69 -13.39
N GLY A 22 -18.86 -4.24 -12.41
CA GLY A 22 -18.49 -3.13 -11.53
C GLY A 22 -17.22 -3.43 -10.71
N ILE A 23 -17.10 -4.65 -10.18
CA ILE A 23 -15.92 -5.07 -9.43
C ILE A 23 -14.70 -5.08 -10.36
N LYS A 24 -14.84 -5.69 -11.53
CA LYS A 24 -13.75 -5.75 -12.53
C LYS A 24 -13.27 -4.36 -12.94
N ARG A 25 -14.22 -3.45 -13.18
CA ARG A 25 -13.92 -2.06 -13.56
C ARG A 25 -13.20 -1.30 -12.45
N PHE A 26 -13.58 -1.52 -11.20
CA PHE A 26 -12.92 -0.89 -10.05
C PHE A 26 -11.45 -1.30 -9.98
N PHE A 27 -11.17 -2.60 -10.10
CA PHE A 27 -9.77 -3.08 -10.11
C PHE A 27 -8.96 -2.46 -11.24
N ALA A 28 -9.54 -2.31 -12.42
CA ALA A 28 -8.87 -1.66 -13.54
C ALA A 28 -8.60 -0.18 -13.27
N LEU A 29 -9.55 0.54 -12.71
CA LEU A 29 -9.40 1.95 -12.34
C LEU A 29 -8.33 2.14 -11.28
N ASP A 30 -8.32 1.27 -10.27
CA ASP A 30 -7.32 1.28 -9.20
C ASP A 30 -5.90 1.12 -9.78
N THR A 31 -5.70 0.14 -10.65
CA THR A 31 -4.41 -0.07 -11.32
C THR A 31 -3.98 1.15 -12.13
N GLN A 32 -4.89 1.73 -12.91
CA GLN A 32 -4.61 2.89 -13.74
C GLN A 32 -4.25 4.13 -12.91
N ALA A 33 -4.85 4.29 -11.73
CA ALA A 33 -4.59 5.44 -10.88
C ALA A 33 -3.12 5.57 -10.49
N TYR A 34 -2.42 4.45 -10.34
CA TYR A 34 -1.01 4.42 -9.91
C TYR A 34 0.00 4.43 -11.07
N GLU A 35 -0.45 4.46 -12.32
CA GLU A 35 0.44 4.61 -13.46
C GLU A 35 1.04 6.01 -13.51
N ASP A 36 2.22 6.14 -14.14
CA ASP A 36 2.87 7.44 -14.30
C ASP A 36 1.96 8.43 -15.01
N GLY A 37 1.86 9.63 -14.44
CA GLY A 37 1.11 10.74 -14.99
C GLY A 37 1.83 12.05 -14.66
N ALA A 38 1.10 13.08 -14.28
CA ALA A 38 1.71 14.31 -13.77
C ALA A 38 2.55 14.03 -12.52
N LEU A 39 2.12 13.06 -11.70
CA LEU A 39 2.90 12.48 -10.62
C LEU A 39 3.38 11.10 -11.07
N ASP A 40 4.59 10.72 -10.70
CA ASP A 40 5.10 9.40 -11.04
C ASP A 40 4.52 8.32 -10.10
N LYS A 41 4.70 7.05 -10.51
CA LYS A 41 4.20 5.91 -9.76
C LYS A 41 4.76 5.89 -8.33
N LYS A 42 6.05 6.16 -8.15
CA LYS A 42 6.70 6.16 -6.83
C LYS A 42 6.01 7.14 -5.88
N THR A 43 5.76 8.35 -6.34
CA THR A 43 5.05 9.39 -5.57
C THR A 43 3.63 8.93 -5.24
N LYS A 44 2.92 8.39 -6.22
CA LYS A 44 1.54 7.90 -6.02
C LYS A 44 1.47 6.76 -5.02
N GLU A 45 2.43 5.83 -5.05
CA GLU A 45 2.47 4.74 -4.08
C GLU A 45 2.75 5.25 -2.65
N LEU A 46 3.62 6.25 -2.51
CA LEU A 46 3.83 6.92 -1.22
C LEU A 46 2.57 7.63 -0.73
N MET A 47 1.82 8.26 -1.63
CA MET A 47 0.53 8.88 -1.28
C MET A 47 -0.47 7.83 -0.80
N GLY A 48 -0.55 6.70 -1.51
CA GLY A 48 -1.41 5.58 -1.12
C GLY A 48 -1.03 5.00 0.23
N LEU A 49 0.27 4.85 0.50
CA LEU A 49 0.78 4.39 1.79
C LEU A 49 0.35 5.33 2.92
N THR A 50 0.59 6.62 2.75
CA THR A 50 0.24 7.64 3.75
C THR A 50 -1.26 7.66 4.03
N ALA A 51 -2.07 7.67 2.98
CA ALA A 51 -3.52 7.63 3.10
C ALA A 51 -4.01 6.34 3.80
N SER A 52 -3.41 5.20 3.47
CA SER A 52 -3.77 3.90 4.06
C SER A 52 -3.52 3.86 5.56
N ILE A 53 -2.42 4.47 6.02
CA ILE A 53 -2.12 4.57 7.46
C ILE A 53 -3.18 5.43 8.15
N VAL A 54 -3.50 6.59 7.58
CA VAL A 54 -4.52 7.50 8.13
C VAL A 54 -5.89 6.80 8.18
N LEU A 55 -6.23 6.03 7.16
CA LEU A 55 -7.46 5.24 7.10
C LEU A 55 -7.39 3.97 7.97
N ARG A 56 -6.23 3.63 8.50
CA ARG A 56 -6.01 2.49 9.40
C ARG A 56 -6.34 1.14 8.75
N CYS A 57 -5.96 1.00 7.49
CA CYS A 57 -6.13 -0.24 6.73
C CYS A 57 -4.78 -0.98 6.66
N ASP A 58 -4.56 -1.96 7.54
CA ASP A 58 -3.27 -2.66 7.62
C ASP A 58 -2.94 -3.43 6.33
N ASP A 59 -3.93 -4.03 5.68
CA ASP A 59 -3.72 -4.72 4.39
C ASP A 59 -3.31 -3.73 3.30
N CYS A 60 -3.96 -2.58 3.25
CA CYS A 60 -3.61 -1.52 2.30
C CYS A 60 -2.20 -1.00 2.55
N VAL A 61 -1.84 -0.83 3.83
CA VAL A 61 -0.48 -0.43 4.22
C VAL A 61 0.55 -1.45 3.72
N THR A 62 0.32 -2.73 3.98
CA THR A 62 1.23 -3.80 3.53
C THR A 62 1.40 -3.79 2.02
N TYR A 63 0.31 -3.65 1.28
CA TYR A 63 0.36 -3.59 -0.19
C TYR A 63 1.23 -2.41 -0.67
N HIS A 64 0.97 -1.21 -0.15
CA HIS A 64 1.70 -0.02 -0.57
C HIS A 64 3.16 -0.03 -0.11
N LEU A 65 3.47 -0.61 1.06
CA LEU A 65 4.86 -0.83 1.48
C LEU A 65 5.63 -1.63 0.42
N LYS A 66 5.04 -2.71 -0.06
CA LYS A 66 5.66 -3.57 -1.08
C LYS A 66 5.83 -2.83 -2.41
N GLN A 67 4.80 -2.11 -2.85
CA GLN A 67 4.87 -1.32 -4.08
C GLN A 67 5.93 -0.21 -3.98
N CYS A 68 6.00 0.48 -2.86
CA CYS A 68 7.01 1.50 -2.63
C CYS A 68 8.43 0.91 -2.64
N ALA A 69 8.62 -0.24 -2.00
CA ALA A 69 9.93 -0.92 -2.00
C ALA A 69 10.34 -1.31 -3.43
N ASP A 70 9.40 -1.83 -4.23
CA ASP A 70 9.64 -2.18 -5.63
C ASP A 70 9.98 -0.94 -6.48
N CYS A 71 9.46 0.23 -6.12
CA CYS A 71 9.77 1.51 -6.78
C CYS A 71 11.08 2.13 -6.28
N GLY A 72 11.79 1.51 -5.37
CA GLY A 72 13.07 2.00 -4.86
C GLY A 72 12.98 3.07 -3.79
N VAL A 73 11.86 3.15 -3.08
CA VAL A 73 11.73 4.06 -1.93
C VAL A 73 12.74 3.66 -0.85
N ALA A 74 13.54 4.62 -0.40
CA ALA A 74 14.53 4.39 0.66
C ALA A 74 13.86 4.40 2.05
N ARG A 75 14.52 3.73 3.02
CA ARG A 75 13.97 3.65 4.38
C ARG A 75 13.65 5.02 4.97
N GLU A 76 14.53 6.00 4.78
CA GLU A 76 14.33 7.36 5.29
C GLU A 76 13.08 8.03 4.68
N GLN A 77 12.78 7.73 3.42
CA GLN A 77 11.58 8.23 2.75
C GLN A 77 10.31 7.59 3.33
N PHE A 78 10.38 6.30 3.67
CA PHE A 78 9.27 5.65 4.40
C PHE A 78 9.02 6.32 5.74
N MET A 79 10.09 6.62 6.48
CA MET A 79 9.95 7.27 7.80
C MET A 79 9.33 8.66 7.67
N ASP A 80 9.69 9.43 6.66
CA ASP A 80 9.06 10.72 6.39
C ASP A 80 7.57 10.58 6.09
N ALA A 81 7.20 9.59 5.26
CA ALA A 81 5.79 9.31 4.96
C ALA A 81 5.01 8.91 6.22
N PHE A 82 5.61 8.08 7.07
CA PHE A 82 5.01 7.68 8.36
C PHE A 82 4.80 8.89 9.26
N ASN A 83 5.75 9.80 9.29
CA ASN A 83 5.62 11.03 10.09
C ASN A 83 4.47 11.91 9.59
N VAL A 84 4.32 12.06 8.30
CA VAL A 84 3.19 12.81 7.71
C VAL A 84 1.86 12.15 8.10
N ALA A 85 1.77 10.83 7.99
CA ALA A 85 0.58 10.08 8.38
C ALA A 85 0.24 10.27 9.85
N LEU A 86 1.27 10.26 10.72
CA LEU A 86 1.10 10.47 12.16
C LEU A 86 0.57 11.87 12.45
N VAL A 87 1.11 12.90 11.80
CA VAL A 87 0.66 14.29 11.98
C VAL A 87 -0.79 14.47 11.54
N VAL A 88 -1.14 13.90 10.38
CA VAL A 88 -2.50 14.01 9.83
C VAL A 88 -3.50 13.19 10.63
N GLY A 89 -3.16 11.94 10.95
CA GLY A 89 -4.09 10.98 11.56
C GLY A 89 -4.10 11.01 13.07
N GLY A 90 -3.04 11.52 13.71
CA GLY A 90 -2.94 11.58 15.16
C GLY A 90 -2.47 10.27 15.80
N SER A 91 -2.45 10.24 17.14
CA SER A 91 -1.92 9.12 17.92
C SER A 91 -2.63 7.78 17.67
N ILE A 92 -3.84 7.81 17.16
CA ILE A 92 -4.58 6.58 16.83
C ILE A 92 -3.91 5.79 15.70
N THR A 93 -3.03 6.42 14.93
CA THR A 93 -2.27 5.72 13.87
C THR A 93 -1.06 4.97 14.42
N ILE A 94 -0.64 5.21 15.66
CA ILE A 94 0.58 4.60 16.22
C ILE A 94 0.55 3.06 16.20
N PRO A 95 -0.55 2.39 16.59
CA PRO A 95 -0.59 0.92 16.49
C PRO A 95 -0.36 0.42 15.05
N HIS A 96 -0.87 1.15 14.07
CA HIS A 96 -0.69 0.81 12.65
C HIS A 96 0.74 1.08 12.19
N LEU A 97 1.37 2.15 12.71
CA LEU A 97 2.77 2.45 12.43
C LEU A 97 3.71 1.38 13.01
N ARG A 98 3.41 0.85 14.20
CA ARG A 98 4.21 -0.26 14.78
C ARG A 98 4.22 -1.46 13.83
N ARG A 99 3.05 -1.86 13.35
CA ARG A 99 2.92 -2.98 12.39
C ARG A 99 3.57 -2.65 11.05
N ALA A 100 3.43 -1.39 10.59
CA ALA A 100 4.03 -0.96 9.34
C ALA A 100 5.56 -1.02 9.37
N VAL A 101 6.18 -0.57 10.47
CA VAL A 101 7.64 -0.62 10.64
C VAL A 101 8.13 -2.07 10.69
N GLU A 102 7.46 -2.92 11.44
CA GLU A 102 7.80 -4.36 11.50
C GLU A 102 7.73 -4.98 10.10
N ARG A 103 6.65 -4.70 9.37
CA ARG A 103 6.45 -5.22 8.03
C ARG A 103 7.48 -4.67 7.05
N LEU A 104 7.80 -3.38 7.15
CA LEU A 104 8.83 -2.75 6.33
C LEU A 104 10.18 -3.43 6.52
N ASP A 105 10.57 -3.69 7.76
CA ASP A 105 11.84 -4.36 8.07
C ASP A 105 11.88 -5.75 7.44
N GLN A 106 10.79 -6.50 7.49
CA GLN A 106 10.68 -7.80 6.82
C GLN A 106 10.84 -7.67 5.30
N ILE A 107 10.19 -6.70 4.69
CA ILE A 107 10.23 -6.47 3.24
C ILE A 107 11.66 -6.09 2.80
N LEU A 108 12.30 -5.18 3.51
CA LEU A 108 13.64 -4.71 3.16
C LEU A 108 14.74 -5.74 3.44
N ALA A 109 14.49 -6.72 4.30
CA ALA A 109 15.42 -7.81 4.60
C ALA A 109 15.39 -8.95 3.58
N SER A 110 14.36 -8.98 2.74
CA SER A 110 14.17 -10.06 1.75
C SER A 110 15.05 -9.89 0.52
#